data_fb8e893e93d3ced52f052d1b175eb8b0
#
_entry.id   fb8e893e93d3ced52f052d1b175eb8b0
#
_cell.length_a   1.000
_cell.length_b   1.000
_cell.length_c   1.000
_cell.angle_alpha   90.00
_cell.angle_beta   90.00
_cell.angle_gamma   90.00
#
_symmetry.space_group_name_H-M   'P 1'
#
loop_
_entity.id
_entity.type
_entity.pdbx_description
1 polymer ?
#
loop_
_entity_poly.entity_id
_entity_poly.type
_entity_poly.pdbx_seq_one_letter_code
_entity_poly.pdbx_strand_id
1 'polypeptide(L)'
;MPDKNVSHNNQKKIAAINDYSGFGRCSIAVELPVISAMKIQCCPMPTSIFSNHTGFDSFYFKDFTENMPPYMAEWKKLNLSLIHI
;
A
#
# COMPACT_ATOMS: atom_id res chain seq x y z
N MET A 1 -4.24 -2.55 27.80
CA MET A 1 -3.83 -2.11 26.61
C MET A 1 -4.91 -2.12 25.64
N PRO A 2 -4.91 -1.18 24.94
CA PRO A 2 -5.90 -1.24 23.91
C PRO A 2 -5.68 -2.51 23.15
N ASP A 3 -6.75 -3.10 22.82
CA ASP A 3 -6.76 -4.21 21.94
C ASP A 3 -6.00 -3.80 20.69
N LYS A 4 -5.04 -4.60 20.26
CA LYS A 4 -4.34 -4.35 19.02
C LYS A 4 -5.27 -4.33 17.84
N ASN A 5 -6.42 -4.93 17.99
CA ASN A 5 -7.38 -5.04 16.92
C ASN A 5 -8.38 -3.90 16.88
N VAL A 6 -8.16 -2.86 17.68
CA VAL A 6 -9.08 -1.73 17.71
C VAL A 6 -9.31 -1.15 16.34
N SER A 7 -8.23 -1.04 15.54
CA SER A 7 -8.35 -0.51 14.19
C SER A 7 -8.66 -1.58 13.16
N HIS A 8 -8.75 -2.84 13.58
CA HIS A 8 -9.09 -3.92 12.67
C HIS A 8 -10.58 -4.16 12.72
N ASN A 9 -11.14 -4.48 11.61
CA ASN A 9 -12.50 -4.97 11.54
C ASN A 9 -12.46 -6.38 10.98
N ASN A 10 -13.59 -6.97 10.74
CA ASN A 10 -13.66 -8.32 10.20
C ASN A 10 -13.46 -8.35 8.69
N GLN A 11 -13.15 -7.23 8.11
CA GLN A 11 -12.94 -7.09 6.69
C GLN A 11 -11.64 -7.76 6.30
N LYS A 12 -11.63 -8.45 5.18
CA LYS A 12 -10.40 -9.02 4.64
C LYS A 12 -9.45 -7.90 4.25
N LYS A 13 -8.16 -8.16 4.42
CA LYS A 13 -7.13 -7.17 4.14
C LYS A 13 -6.14 -7.73 3.13
N ILE A 14 -5.78 -6.91 2.17
CA ILE A 14 -4.84 -7.26 1.11
C ILE A 14 -3.68 -6.28 1.15
N ALA A 15 -2.47 -6.83 1.11
CA ALA A 15 -1.27 -6.01 0.98
C ALA A 15 -1.04 -5.77 -0.51
N ALA A 16 -1.15 -4.52 -0.93
CA ALA A 16 -0.88 -4.13 -2.31
C ALA A 16 0.58 -3.65 -2.40
N ILE A 17 1.42 -4.50 -2.93
CA ILE A 17 2.86 -4.23 -3.04
C ILE A 17 3.14 -3.76 -4.47
N ASN A 18 3.29 -2.46 -4.65
CA ASN A 18 3.46 -1.89 -5.98
C ASN A 18 4.00 -0.47 -5.85
N ASP A 19 4.26 0.19 -6.97
CA ASP A 19 4.65 1.59 -6.95
C ASP A 19 3.42 2.47 -6.75
N TYR A 20 3.65 3.70 -6.35
CA TYR A 20 2.59 4.67 -6.14
C TYR A 20 2.90 5.96 -6.89
N SER A 21 1.96 6.40 -7.71
CA SER A 21 2.06 7.66 -8.45
C SER A 21 1.07 8.67 -7.88
N GLY A 22 1.57 9.84 -7.53
CA GLY A 22 0.73 10.86 -6.93
C GLY A 22 -0.27 11.45 -7.91
N PHE A 23 0.15 11.65 -9.15
CA PHE A 23 -0.71 12.17 -10.19
C PHE A 23 -0.80 11.12 -11.30
N GLY A 24 -1.92 10.43 -11.35
CA GLY A 24 -2.14 9.36 -12.31
C GLY A 24 -2.95 8.24 -11.68
N ARG A 25 -3.57 7.43 -12.51
CA ARG A 25 -4.41 6.32 -12.04
C ARG A 25 -3.77 5.01 -12.45
N CYS A 26 -2.71 4.64 -11.76
CA CYS A 26 -1.99 3.40 -12.03
C CYS A 26 -1.46 2.83 -10.72
N SER A 27 -1.08 1.56 -10.76
CA SER A 27 -0.48 0.86 -9.63
C SER A 27 -1.31 1.04 -8.35
N ILE A 28 -0.71 1.41 -7.22
CA ILE A 28 -1.45 1.55 -5.96
C ILE A 28 -2.60 2.56 -6.08
N ALA A 29 -2.40 3.62 -6.84
CA ALA A 29 -3.42 4.67 -6.97
C ALA A 29 -4.72 4.13 -7.57
N VAL A 30 -4.65 3.10 -8.42
CA VAL A 30 -5.84 2.47 -8.96
C VAL A 30 -6.27 1.26 -8.14
N GLU A 31 -5.31 0.53 -7.58
CA GLU A 31 -5.60 -0.65 -6.77
C GLU A 31 -6.41 -0.30 -5.53
N LEU A 32 -6.06 0.80 -4.89
CA LEU A 32 -6.67 1.17 -3.63
C LEU A 32 -8.18 1.38 -3.75
N PRO A 33 -8.68 2.22 -4.65
CA PRO A 33 -10.13 2.39 -4.77
C PRO A 33 -10.84 1.16 -5.33
N VAL A 34 -10.21 0.40 -6.23
CA VAL A 34 -10.84 -0.80 -6.80
C VAL A 34 -11.02 -1.87 -5.72
N ILE A 35 -9.96 -2.14 -4.98
CA ILE A 35 -10.01 -3.14 -3.92
C ILE A 35 -10.97 -2.70 -2.82
N SER A 36 -10.96 -1.42 -2.51
CA SER A 36 -11.86 -0.85 -1.52
C SER A 36 -13.33 -1.01 -1.92
N ALA A 37 -13.62 -0.81 -3.20
CA ALA A 37 -14.97 -0.98 -3.73
C ALA A 37 -15.46 -2.42 -3.62
N MET A 38 -14.54 -3.37 -3.53
CA MET A 38 -14.86 -4.78 -3.34
C MET A 38 -15.07 -5.12 -1.86
N LYS A 39 -15.09 -4.13 -0.98
CA LYS A 39 -15.25 -4.26 0.46
C LYS A 39 -14.11 -5.05 1.10
N ILE A 40 -12.92 -4.88 0.53
CA ILE A 40 -11.68 -5.43 1.06
C ILE A 40 -10.78 -4.26 1.39
N GLN A 41 -10.14 -4.32 2.54
CA GLN A 41 -9.22 -3.25 2.93
C GLN A 41 -7.91 -3.40 2.17
N CYS A 42 -7.55 -2.39 1.40
CA CYS A 42 -6.27 -2.34 0.70
C CYS A 42 -5.23 -1.72 1.62
N CYS A 43 -4.15 -2.46 1.87
CA CYS A 43 -3.07 -1.99 2.73
C CYS A 43 -1.84 -1.79 1.85
N PRO A 44 -1.57 -0.57 1.41
CA PRO A 44 -0.50 -0.34 0.44
C PRO A 44 0.89 -0.45 1.06
N MET A 45 1.78 -1.10 0.32
CA MET A 45 3.20 -1.09 0.61
C MET A 45 3.91 -0.61 -0.65
N PRO A 46 4.35 0.63 -0.70
CA PRO A 46 4.97 1.16 -1.90
C PRO A 46 6.37 0.60 -2.11
N THR A 47 6.67 0.22 -3.35
CA THR A 47 8.03 -0.17 -3.75
C THR A 47 8.82 1.04 -4.22
N SER A 48 8.13 2.04 -4.71
CA SER A 48 8.70 3.30 -5.17
C SER A 48 7.59 4.33 -5.25
N ILE A 49 7.97 5.59 -5.23
CA ILE A 49 7.02 6.69 -5.24
C ILE A 49 7.36 7.60 -6.41
N PHE A 50 6.37 7.91 -7.22
CA PHE A 50 6.49 8.82 -8.34
C PHE A 50 5.61 10.04 -8.10
N SER A 51 6.08 11.20 -8.53
CA SER A 51 5.24 12.40 -8.45
C SER A 51 4.04 12.27 -9.36
N ASN A 52 4.23 11.61 -10.51
CA ASN A 52 3.18 11.47 -11.50
C ASN A 52 3.49 10.26 -12.38
N HIS A 53 2.51 9.91 -13.19
CA HIS A 53 2.60 8.80 -14.12
C HIS A 53 3.80 8.97 -15.06
N THR A 54 4.49 7.87 -15.33
CA THR A 54 5.71 7.89 -16.14
C THR A 54 5.45 8.14 -17.61
N GLY A 55 4.20 8.20 -18.02
CA GLY A 55 3.82 8.58 -19.37
C GLY A 55 3.96 10.07 -19.65
N PHE A 56 4.12 10.89 -18.61
CA PHE A 56 4.39 12.31 -18.77
C PHE A 56 5.86 12.53 -19.16
N ASP A 57 6.17 13.71 -19.66
CA ASP A 57 7.52 14.02 -20.16
C ASP A 57 8.58 13.93 -19.08
N SER A 58 8.23 14.20 -17.84
CA SER A 58 9.16 14.09 -16.74
C SER A 58 8.41 13.75 -15.47
N PHE A 59 9.15 13.25 -14.46
CA PHE A 59 8.57 12.89 -13.18
C PHE A 59 9.67 12.86 -12.13
N TYR A 60 9.28 13.02 -10.88
CA TYR A 60 10.16 12.78 -9.75
C TYR A 60 9.97 11.32 -9.29
N PHE A 61 11.05 10.69 -8.90
CA PHE A 61 11.03 9.29 -8.50
C PHE A 61 11.85 9.10 -7.25
N LYS A 62 11.34 8.29 -6.34
CA LYS A 62 12.06 7.85 -5.15
C LYS A 62 11.90 6.35 -4.99
N ASP A 63 13.01 5.64 -5.01
CA ASP A 63 13.03 4.21 -4.75
C ASP A 63 12.79 3.98 -3.25
N PHE A 64 11.88 3.09 -2.94
CA PHE A 64 11.52 2.81 -1.55
C PHE A 64 12.02 1.45 -1.08
N THR A 65 12.86 0.79 -1.88
CA THR A 65 13.30 -0.58 -1.61
C THR A 65 13.96 -0.73 -0.24
N GLU A 66 14.83 0.19 0.13
CA GLU A 66 15.52 0.12 1.41
C GLU A 66 14.59 0.31 2.60
N ASN A 67 13.44 0.90 2.38
CA ASN A 67 12.48 1.19 3.44
C ASN A 67 11.43 0.08 3.57
N MET A 68 11.38 -0.85 2.64
CA MET A 68 10.38 -1.92 2.68
C MET A 68 10.57 -2.86 3.87
N PRO A 69 11.78 -3.33 4.20
CA PRO A 69 11.92 -4.21 5.35
C PRO A 69 11.44 -3.60 6.66
N PRO A 70 11.82 -2.37 7.05
CA PRO A 70 11.27 -1.80 8.29
C PRO A 70 9.78 -1.55 8.22
N TYR A 71 9.25 -1.23 7.04
CA TYR A 71 7.82 -1.05 6.83
C TYR A 71 7.08 -2.36 7.12
N MET A 72 7.56 -3.46 6.52
CA MET A 72 6.98 -4.78 6.74
C MET A 72 7.17 -5.27 8.16
N ALA A 73 8.31 -4.96 8.77
CA ALA A 73 8.59 -5.36 10.12
C ALA A 73 7.59 -4.79 11.09
N GLU A 74 7.13 -3.57 10.83
CA GLU A 74 6.11 -2.94 11.66
C GLU A 74 4.79 -3.69 11.57
N TRP A 75 4.41 -4.10 10.37
CA TRP A 75 3.20 -4.90 10.18
C TRP A 75 3.30 -6.24 10.90
N LYS A 76 4.45 -6.89 10.80
CA LYS A 76 4.69 -8.17 11.47
C LYS A 76 4.64 -8.01 12.99
N LYS A 77 5.24 -6.95 13.49
CA LYS A 77 5.25 -6.65 14.92
C LYS A 77 3.84 -6.49 15.47
N LEU A 78 2.93 -5.94 14.67
CA LEU A 78 1.55 -5.70 15.08
C LEU A 78 0.63 -6.89 14.80
N ASN A 79 1.17 -7.98 14.27
CA ASN A 79 0.41 -9.19 13.95
C ASN A 79 -0.76 -8.93 13.00
N LEU A 80 -0.52 -8.10 12.00
CA LEU A 80 -1.56 -7.79 11.03
C LEU A 80 -1.72 -8.96 10.07
N SER A 81 -2.94 -9.42 9.92
CA SER A 81 -3.27 -10.54 9.06
C SER A 81 -3.62 -10.04 7.67
N LEU A 82 -2.81 -10.39 6.68
CA LEU A 82 -2.92 -9.86 5.34
C LEU A 82 -2.84 -10.96 4.30
N ILE A 83 -3.54 -10.73 3.19
CA ILE A 83 -3.37 -11.50 1.97
C ILE A 83 -2.54 -10.65 1.04
N HIS A 84 -1.44 -11.20 0.53
CA HIS A 84 -0.53 -10.43 -0.31
C HIS A 84 -0.95 -10.43 -1.78
N ILE A 85 -0.72 -9.32 -2.42
CA ILE A 85 -0.85 -9.17 -3.86
C ILE A 85 0.46 -8.66 -4.43
#